data_c8512e60b4668ffb6c8a0e31d18ea464
#
_entry.id   c8512e60b4668ffb6c8a0e31d18ea464
#
_cell.length_a   1.000
_cell.length_b   1.000
_cell.length_c   1.000
_cell.angle_alpha   90.00
_cell.angle_beta   90.00
_cell.angle_gamma   90.00
#
_symmetry.space_group_name_H-M   'P 1'
#
loop_
_entity.id
_entity.type
_entity.pdbx_description
1 polymer ?
#
loop_
_entity_poly.entity_id
_entity_poly.type
_entity_poly.pdbx_seq_one_letter_code
_entity_poly.pdbx_strand_id
1 'polypeptide(L)'
;MGLLQIAIVLLAVITAVIHLDLGVEFLMRGLGGPLPLLFLLNFVGYIVLVTALYLPSLQRIQSGTRWILMVYTALTVILWYLIARNYADLEAYVDKLVEVVLIILLLGEAFWPRLRTA
;
A
#
# COMPACT_ATOMS: atom_id res chain seq x y z
N MET A 1 -3.42 13.08 14.92
CA MET A 1 -2.53 12.76 13.78
C MET A 1 -2.17 14.04 13.05
N GLY A 2 -0.88 14.15 12.68
CA GLY A 2 -0.44 15.26 11.85
C GLY A 2 -0.75 15.05 10.37
N LEU A 3 -0.41 16.05 9.56
CA LEU A 3 -0.68 16.01 8.12
C LEU A 3 0.03 14.85 7.43
N LEU A 4 1.28 14.56 7.83
CA LEU A 4 2.03 13.45 7.23
C LEU A 4 1.34 12.12 7.46
N GLN A 5 0.87 11.86 8.69
CA GLN A 5 0.19 10.63 9.03
C GLN A 5 -1.14 10.49 8.29
N ILE A 6 -1.89 11.60 8.19
CA ILE A 6 -3.13 11.62 7.41
C ILE A 6 -2.85 11.29 5.94
N ALA A 7 -1.81 11.89 5.36
CA ALA A 7 -1.42 11.61 3.98
C ALA A 7 -1.05 10.13 3.77
N ILE A 8 -0.28 9.55 4.70
CA ILE A 8 0.08 8.14 4.65
C ILE A 8 -1.16 7.24 4.69
N VAL A 9 -2.10 7.52 5.61
CA VAL A 9 -3.34 6.75 5.70
C VAL A 9 -4.15 6.86 4.41
N LEU A 10 -4.30 8.09 3.88
CA LEU A 10 -5.07 8.30 2.66
C LEU A 10 -4.46 7.57 1.47
N LEU A 11 -3.15 7.64 1.30
CA LEU A 11 -2.48 6.96 0.18
C LEU A 11 -2.57 5.45 0.34
N ALA A 12 -2.41 4.92 1.56
CA ALA A 12 -2.54 3.49 1.80
C ALA A 12 -3.96 3.00 1.51
N VAL A 13 -4.98 3.77 1.90
CA VAL A 13 -6.39 3.43 1.61
C VAL A 13 -6.66 3.52 0.10
N ILE A 14 -6.12 4.54 -0.57
CA ILE A 14 -6.30 4.69 -2.02
C ILE A 14 -5.71 3.49 -2.75
N THR A 15 -4.47 3.10 -2.45
CA THR A 15 -3.87 1.94 -3.11
C THR A 15 -4.61 0.65 -2.75
N ALA A 16 -5.08 0.51 -1.52
CA ALA A 16 -5.89 -0.64 -1.12
C ALA A 16 -7.16 -0.76 -1.95
N VAL A 17 -7.90 0.35 -2.10
CA VAL A 17 -9.14 0.37 -2.88
C VAL A 17 -8.87 0.07 -4.36
N ILE A 18 -7.78 0.59 -4.92
CA ILE A 18 -7.40 0.29 -6.31
C ILE A 18 -7.13 -1.21 -6.46
N HIS A 19 -6.41 -1.83 -5.53
CA HIS A 19 -6.16 -3.27 -5.58
C HIS A 19 -7.45 -4.09 -5.47
N LEU A 20 -8.38 -3.66 -4.62
CA LEU A 20 -9.69 -4.30 -4.53
C LEU A 20 -10.43 -4.20 -5.86
N ASP A 21 -10.47 -3.01 -6.47
CA ASP A 21 -11.15 -2.76 -7.72
C ASP A 21 -10.56 -3.61 -8.86
N LEU A 22 -9.23 -3.60 -9.00
CA LEU A 22 -8.56 -4.38 -10.04
C LEU A 22 -8.73 -5.88 -9.82
N GLY A 23 -8.68 -6.34 -8.56
CA GLY A 23 -8.89 -7.76 -8.26
C GLY A 23 -10.29 -8.22 -8.63
N VAL A 24 -11.31 -7.44 -8.28
CA VAL A 24 -12.70 -7.73 -8.64
C VAL A 24 -12.86 -7.70 -10.16
N GLU A 25 -12.30 -6.69 -10.84
CA GLU A 25 -12.38 -6.57 -12.29
C GLU A 25 -11.77 -7.80 -12.99
N PHE A 26 -10.61 -8.26 -12.52
CA PHE A 26 -9.99 -9.45 -13.10
C PHE A 26 -10.83 -10.70 -12.90
N LEU A 27 -11.45 -10.85 -11.73
CA LEU A 27 -12.38 -11.96 -11.50
C LEU A 27 -13.58 -11.89 -12.44
N MET A 28 -14.14 -10.70 -12.62
CA MET A 28 -15.32 -10.50 -13.50
C MET A 28 -15.00 -10.77 -14.96
N ARG A 29 -13.76 -10.52 -15.38
CA ARG A 29 -13.29 -10.83 -16.73
C ARG A 29 -12.97 -12.31 -16.92
N GLY A 30 -13.04 -13.11 -15.86
CA GLY A 30 -12.68 -14.52 -15.93
C GLY A 30 -11.19 -14.76 -16.02
N LEU A 31 -10.33 -13.82 -15.60
CA LEU A 31 -8.90 -14.00 -15.61
C LEU A 31 -8.53 -15.11 -14.61
N GLY A 32 -7.93 -16.19 -15.14
CA GLY A 32 -7.50 -17.31 -14.32
C GLY A 32 -6.15 -17.05 -13.65
N GLY A 33 -5.69 -18.04 -12.87
CA GLY A 33 -4.42 -17.97 -12.19
C GLY A 33 -4.47 -17.18 -10.89
N PRO A 34 -3.30 -16.86 -10.31
CA PRO A 34 -3.22 -16.27 -8.98
C PRO A 34 -3.43 -14.75 -8.95
N LEU A 35 -3.42 -14.06 -10.09
CA LEU A 35 -3.36 -12.61 -10.12
C LEU A 35 -4.55 -11.92 -9.45
N PRO A 36 -5.81 -12.32 -9.70
CA PRO A 36 -6.94 -11.69 -8.99
C PRO A 36 -6.85 -11.86 -7.47
N LEU A 37 -6.47 -13.05 -7.01
CA LEU A 37 -6.33 -13.32 -5.59
C LEU A 37 -5.21 -12.48 -4.97
N LEU A 38 -4.08 -12.33 -5.67
CA LEU A 38 -2.97 -11.51 -5.19
C LEU A 38 -3.39 -10.05 -5.01
N PHE A 39 -4.18 -9.50 -5.93
CA PHE A 39 -4.68 -8.14 -5.78
C PHE A 39 -5.64 -8.00 -4.60
N LEU A 40 -6.53 -8.98 -4.39
CA LEU A 40 -7.45 -8.96 -3.25
C LEU A 40 -6.70 -9.10 -1.92
N LEU A 41 -5.69 -9.96 -1.86
CA LEU A 41 -4.86 -10.10 -0.68
C LEU A 41 -4.05 -8.82 -0.41
N ASN A 42 -3.62 -8.14 -1.47
CA ASN A 42 -2.91 -6.88 -1.36
C ASN A 42 -3.78 -5.78 -0.73
N PHE A 43 -5.06 -5.73 -1.11
CA PHE A 43 -6.02 -4.85 -0.46
C PHE A 43 -6.06 -5.10 1.06
N VAL A 44 -6.25 -6.36 1.45
CA VAL A 44 -6.31 -6.72 2.88
C VAL A 44 -5.01 -6.35 3.59
N GLY A 45 -3.87 -6.64 2.98
CA GLY A 45 -2.56 -6.34 3.58
C GLY A 45 -2.34 -4.86 3.84
N TYR A 46 -2.70 -3.99 2.91
CA TYR A 46 -2.59 -2.55 3.10
C TYR A 46 -3.48 -2.07 4.25
N ILE A 47 -4.71 -2.54 4.31
CA ILE A 47 -5.64 -2.14 5.38
C ILE A 47 -5.11 -2.59 6.74
N VAL A 48 -4.65 -3.83 6.85
CA VAL A 48 -4.10 -4.37 8.10
C VAL A 48 -2.86 -3.58 8.52
N LEU A 49 -1.92 -3.35 7.61
CA LEU A 49 -0.65 -2.72 7.95
C LEU A 49 -0.82 -1.24 8.31
N VAL A 50 -1.64 -0.48 7.57
CA VAL A 50 -1.84 0.93 7.90
C VAL A 50 -2.62 1.10 9.19
N THR A 51 -3.55 0.20 9.48
CA THR A 51 -4.27 0.19 10.75
C THR A 51 -3.30 -0.10 11.90
N ALA A 52 -2.47 -1.13 11.77
CA ALA A 52 -1.48 -1.48 12.77
C ALA A 52 -0.48 -0.36 13.02
N LEU A 53 -0.10 0.37 11.95
CA LEU A 53 0.89 1.44 12.05
C LEU A 53 0.48 2.54 13.03
N TYR A 54 -0.80 2.89 13.05
CA TYR A 54 -1.29 4.00 13.88
C TYR A 54 -2.20 3.57 15.01
N LEU A 55 -2.38 2.26 15.22
CA LEU A 55 -3.18 1.77 16.34
C LEU A 55 -2.46 2.06 17.66
N PRO A 56 -3.12 2.75 18.63
CA PRO A 56 -2.45 3.12 19.88
C PRO A 56 -1.85 1.94 20.65
N SER A 57 -2.52 0.79 20.64
CA SER A 57 -2.03 -0.40 21.36
C SER A 57 -0.78 -1.01 20.75
N LEU A 58 -0.43 -0.65 19.51
CA LEU A 58 0.73 -1.19 18.79
C LEU A 58 1.84 -0.17 18.59
N GLN A 59 1.81 0.97 19.29
CA GLN A 59 2.84 2.00 19.14
C GLN A 59 4.23 1.53 19.54
N ARG A 60 4.31 0.53 20.42
CA ARG A 60 5.59 -0.06 20.82
C ARG A 60 6.35 -0.62 19.64
N ILE A 61 5.64 -1.17 18.65
CA ILE A 61 6.24 -1.81 17.47
C ILE A 61 6.08 -0.96 16.20
N GLN A 62 5.72 0.32 16.35
CA GLN A 62 5.42 1.19 15.21
C GLN A 62 6.56 1.26 14.20
N SER A 63 7.81 1.34 14.68
CA SER A 63 8.97 1.40 13.77
C SER A 63 9.05 0.15 12.90
N GLY A 64 8.89 -1.04 13.50
CA GLY A 64 8.87 -2.29 12.75
C GLY A 64 7.73 -2.36 11.76
N THR A 65 6.54 -1.95 12.18
CA THR A 65 5.36 -1.92 11.29
C THR A 65 5.58 -0.98 10.11
N ARG A 66 6.19 0.18 10.35
CA ARG A 66 6.53 1.14 9.29
C ARG A 66 7.45 0.52 8.25
N TRP A 67 8.51 -0.15 8.69
CA TRP A 67 9.44 -0.80 7.77
C TRP A 67 8.79 -1.96 7.03
N ILE A 68 7.93 -2.74 7.70
CA ILE A 68 7.17 -3.81 7.04
C ILE A 68 6.28 -3.23 5.95
N LEU A 69 5.58 -2.13 6.22
CA LEU A 69 4.73 -1.49 5.21
C LEU A 69 5.56 -0.98 4.03
N MET A 70 6.74 -0.39 4.27
CA MET A 70 7.62 0.04 3.19
C MET A 70 8.08 -1.12 2.31
N VAL A 71 8.54 -2.21 2.92
CA VAL A 71 8.99 -3.39 2.18
C VAL A 71 7.81 -4.02 1.43
N TYR A 72 6.66 -4.10 2.08
CA TYR A 72 5.44 -4.62 1.47
C TYR A 72 5.07 -3.83 0.21
N THR A 73 5.09 -2.49 0.31
CA THR A 73 4.79 -1.62 -0.83
C THR A 73 5.81 -1.77 -1.95
N ALA A 74 7.10 -1.82 -1.60
CA ALA A 74 8.17 -2.02 -2.59
C ALA A 74 8.02 -3.37 -3.30
N LEU A 75 7.74 -4.43 -2.56
CA LEU A 75 7.50 -5.76 -3.16
C LEU A 75 6.28 -5.75 -4.07
N THR A 76 5.23 -5.04 -3.68
CA THR A 76 4.03 -4.91 -4.52
C THR A 76 4.36 -4.28 -5.86
N VAL A 77 5.16 -3.21 -5.87
CA VAL A 77 5.58 -2.55 -7.12
C VAL A 77 6.44 -3.49 -7.98
N ILE A 78 7.39 -4.18 -7.36
CA ILE A 78 8.29 -5.11 -8.06
C ILE A 78 7.50 -6.27 -8.67
N LEU A 79 6.62 -6.89 -7.89
CA LEU A 79 5.81 -8.02 -8.38
C LEU A 79 4.87 -7.57 -9.49
N TRP A 80 4.26 -6.38 -9.38
CA TRP A 80 3.44 -5.84 -10.45
C TRP A 80 4.24 -5.74 -11.76
N TYR A 81 5.44 -5.18 -11.68
CA TYR A 81 6.30 -5.05 -12.87
C TYR A 81 6.61 -6.40 -13.50
N LEU A 82 6.88 -7.42 -12.67
CA LEU A 82 7.29 -8.74 -13.17
C LEU A 82 6.13 -9.57 -13.71
N ILE A 83 4.94 -9.50 -13.08
CA ILE A 83 3.87 -10.46 -13.39
C ILE A 83 2.56 -9.82 -13.85
N ALA A 84 2.35 -8.51 -13.65
CA ALA A 84 1.08 -7.87 -13.93
C ALA A 84 1.16 -6.69 -14.91
N ARG A 85 2.34 -6.26 -15.31
CA ARG A 85 2.47 -5.06 -16.17
C ARG A 85 1.76 -5.22 -17.53
N ASN A 86 1.61 -6.45 -18.02
CA ASN A 86 0.92 -6.72 -19.29
C ASN A 86 -0.58 -6.43 -19.21
N TYR A 87 -1.13 -6.33 -18.01
CA TYR A 87 -2.53 -5.99 -17.78
C TYR A 87 -2.68 -4.54 -17.33
N ALA A 88 -1.61 -3.74 -17.44
CA ALA A 88 -1.60 -2.38 -16.93
C ALA A 88 -2.52 -1.48 -17.75
N ASP A 89 -3.29 -0.67 -17.04
CA ASP A 89 -4.09 0.41 -17.58
C ASP A 89 -3.76 1.70 -16.80
N LEU A 90 -4.50 2.76 -17.05
CA LEU A 90 -4.27 4.03 -16.36
C LEU A 90 -4.41 3.88 -14.85
N GLU A 91 -5.40 3.12 -14.40
CA GLU A 91 -5.62 2.90 -12.96
C GLU A 91 -4.41 2.22 -12.31
N ALA A 92 -3.82 1.22 -12.97
CA ALA A 92 -2.64 0.53 -12.46
C ALA A 92 -1.43 1.47 -12.37
N TYR A 93 -1.22 2.34 -13.35
CA TYR A 93 -0.12 3.31 -13.30
C TYR A 93 -0.33 4.37 -12.22
N VAL A 94 -1.56 4.84 -12.04
CA VAL A 94 -1.90 5.75 -10.94
C VAL A 94 -1.60 5.08 -9.60
N ASP A 95 -1.95 3.81 -9.46
CA ASP A 95 -1.67 3.04 -8.26
C ASP A 95 -0.17 2.98 -7.97
N LYS A 96 0.66 2.74 -8.99
CA LYS A 96 2.12 2.68 -8.79
C LYS A 96 2.68 4.03 -8.37
N LEU A 97 2.17 5.12 -8.91
CA LEU A 97 2.53 6.45 -8.47
C LEU A 97 2.17 6.67 -7.00
N VAL A 98 0.96 6.30 -6.60
CA VAL A 98 0.51 6.38 -5.20
C VAL A 98 1.43 5.58 -4.29
N GLU A 99 1.79 4.37 -4.70
CA GLU A 99 2.67 3.50 -3.90
C GLU A 99 4.08 4.08 -3.74
N VAL A 100 4.64 4.65 -4.80
CA VAL A 100 5.96 5.29 -4.73
C VAL A 100 5.93 6.49 -3.79
N VAL A 101 4.90 7.32 -3.89
CA VAL A 101 4.74 8.47 -2.97
C VAL A 101 4.56 7.99 -1.54
N LEU A 102 3.81 6.91 -1.33
CA LEU A 102 3.63 6.33 0.00
C LEU A 102 4.98 5.91 0.62
N ILE A 103 5.84 5.26 -0.16
CA ILE A 103 7.18 4.89 0.30
C ILE A 103 7.96 6.14 0.71
N ILE A 104 7.94 7.19 -0.11
CA ILE A 104 8.64 8.44 0.18
C ILE A 104 8.15 9.05 1.49
N LEU A 105 6.84 9.09 1.71
CA LEU A 105 6.27 9.64 2.95
C LEU A 105 6.63 8.78 4.16
N LEU A 106 6.63 7.46 4.02
CA LEU A 106 7.04 6.55 5.10
C LEU A 106 8.52 6.74 5.45
N LEU A 107 9.38 6.93 4.45
CA LEU A 107 10.79 7.25 4.67
C LEU A 107 10.93 8.58 5.41
N GLY A 108 10.15 9.59 5.04
CA GLY A 108 10.14 10.87 5.75
C GLY A 108 9.76 10.70 7.21
N GLU A 109 8.72 9.92 7.49
CA GLU A 109 8.31 9.64 8.86
C GLU A 109 9.38 8.86 9.63
N ALA A 110 10.08 7.94 8.97
CA ALA A 110 11.12 7.13 9.61
C ALA A 110 12.35 7.96 9.98
N PHE A 111 12.79 8.86 9.09
CA PHE A 111 14.06 9.57 9.26
C PHE A 111 13.94 10.98 9.82
N TRP A 112 12.74 11.54 9.92
CA TRP A 112 12.49 12.84 10.52
C TRP A 112 11.54 12.71 11.70
N PRO A 113 12.09 12.42 12.91
CA PRO A 113 11.25 12.14 14.08
C PRO A 113 10.23 13.21 14.42
N ARG A 114 10.54 14.50 14.17
CA ARG A 114 9.60 15.57 14.46
C ARG A 114 8.35 15.55 13.58
N LEU A 115 8.40 14.89 12.43
CA LEU A 115 7.22 14.73 11.57
C LEU A 115 6.21 13.73 12.15
N ARG A 116 6.66 12.85 13.06
CA ARG A 116 5.79 11.86 13.70
C ARG A 116 4.81 12.48 14.69
N THR A 117 5.13 13.65 15.21
CA THR A 117 4.32 14.34 16.21
C THR A 117 3.60 15.56 15.67
N ALA A 118 3.78 15.88 14.42
CA ALA A 118 3.18 17.07 13.80
C ALA A 118 1.68 16.92 13.59
#